data_f6729b155d9175715197f025b931d965
#
_entry.id   f6729b155d9175715197f025b931d965
#
_cell.length_a   1.000
_cell.length_b   1.000
_cell.length_c   1.000
_cell.angle_alpha   90.00
_cell.angle_beta   90.00
_cell.angle_gamma   90.00
#
_symmetry.space_group_name_H-M   'P 1'
#
loop_
_entity.id
_entity.type
_entity.pdbx_description
1 polymer ?
#
loop_
_entity_poly.entity_id
_entity_poly.type
_entity_poly.pdbx_seq_one_letter_code
_entity_poly.pdbx_strand_id
1 'polypeptide(L)'
;MKPAPQFLPPRQSVVYLHTNLMLHATGTNQRSFGMVVAENYLRMVSEEDREERGFRITHGSSADAAADKKHNGQILGRYLSGDLRTLPANLEDAWVMSLPEPHRSNCERDLARRRGMLAVAMPAPEGLQVASVATLMGNYANLVHALAPAIEDGRFGPEDLPYRRAIEAAGRDVIAAVIGIGHELDRGIYGELPSA
;
A
#
# COMPACT_ATOMS: atom_id res chain seq x y z
N MET A 1 29.20 19.64 -6.36
CA MET A 1 29.34 18.20 -6.67
C MET A 1 27.98 17.67 -7.06
N LYS A 2 27.77 17.12 -8.27
CA LYS A 2 26.47 16.47 -8.61
C LYS A 2 26.43 15.14 -7.83
N PRO A 3 25.32 14.84 -7.13
CA PRO A 3 25.18 13.55 -6.47
C PRO A 3 25.28 12.43 -7.49
N ALA A 4 25.94 11.33 -7.13
CA ALA A 4 26.01 10.15 -7.99
C ALA A 4 24.59 9.66 -8.33
N PRO A 5 24.33 9.18 -9.55
CA PRO A 5 23.02 8.67 -9.90
C PRO A 5 22.67 7.49 -8.99
N GLN A 6 21.58 7.65 -8.24
CA GLN A 6 21.11 6.63 -7.31
C GLN A 6 20.33 5.58 -8.11
N PHE A 7 20.85 4.38 -8.23
CA PHE A 7 20.15 3.25 -8.84
C PHE A 7 19.00 2.83 -7.92
N LEU A 8 17.76 3.07 -8.38
CA LEU A 8 16.57 2.57 -7.71
C LEU A 8 16.15 1.24 -8.34
N PRO A 9 15.80 0.21 -7.54
CA PRO A 9 15.29 -1.04 -8.08
C PRO A 9 14.00 -0.79 -8.89
N PRO A 10 13.67 -1.60 -9.91
CA PRO A 10 12.41 -1.48 -10.64
C PRO A 10 11.19 -1.48 -9.70
N ARG A 11 10.10 -0.78 -10.07
CA ARG A 11 8.86 -0.74 -9.25
C ARG A 11 8.37 -2.14 -8.89
N GLN A 12 8.30 -3.02 -9.86
CA GLN A 12 7.90 -4.41 -9.68
C GLN A 12 8.73 -5.16 -8.63
N SER A 13 10.03 -4.84 -8.51
CA SER A 13 10.88 -5.46 -7.47
C SER A 13 10.45 -5.07 -6.06
N VAL A 14 9.90 -3.87 -5.86
CA VAL A 14 9.31 -3.45 -4.59
C VAL A 14 8.06 -4.26 -4.29
N VAL A 15 7.17 -4.40 -5.28
CA VAL A 15 5.93 -5.20 -5.13
C VAL A 15 6.26 -6.66 -4.80
N TYR A 16 7.22 -7.26 -5.52
CA TYR A 16 7.62 -8.66 -5.29
C TYR A 16 8.30 -8.85 -3.94
N LEU A 17 9.09 -7.88 -3.48
CA LEU A 17 9.69 -7.91 -2.15
C LEU A 17 8.61 -8.00 -1.06
N HIS A 18 7.64 -7.09 -1.09
CA HIS A 18 6.56 -7.06 -0.10
C HIS A 18 5.63 -8.28 -0.21
N THR A 19 5.45 -8.81 -1.42
CA THR A 19 4.72 -10.08 -1.63
C THR A 19 5.45 -11.23 -0.95
N ASN A 20 6.76 -11.38 -1.17
CA ASN A 20 7.54 -12.45 -0.56
C ASN A 20 7.57 -12.32 0.98
N LEU A 21 7.74 -11.11 1.52
CA LEU A 21 7.66 -10.85 2.96
C LEU A 21 6.30 -11.26 3.53
N MET A 22 5.21 -10.93 2.83
CA MET A 22 3.85 -11.31 3.23
C MET A 22 3.67 -12.84 3.21
N LEU A 23 4.04 -13.51 2.12
CA LEU A 23 3.92 -14.98 2.00
C LEU A 23 4.68 -15.69 3.12
N HIS A 24 5.89 -15.22 3.45
CA HIS A 24 6.68 -15.75 4.56
C HIS A 24 6.04 -15.49 5.93
N ALA A 25 5.57 -14.28 6.17
CA ALA A 25 5.04 -13.87 7.46
C ALA A 25 3.69 -14.51 7.79
N THR A 26 2.84 -14.72 6.77
CA THR A 26 1.47 -15.25 6.96
C THR A 26 1.35 -16.73 6.71
N GLY A 27 2.34 -17.38 6.12
CA GLY A 27 2.24 -18.76 5.65
C GLY A 27 1.27 -18.94 4.48
N THR A 28 0.75 -17.88 3.91
CA THR A 28 -0.13 -17.92 2.74
C THR A 28 0.63 -18.47 1.54
N ASN A 29 0.05 -19.45 0.85
CA ASN A 29 0.68 -19.96 -0.36
C ASN A 29 0.39 -19.07 -1.58
N GLN A 30 1.32 -19.06 -2.52
CA GLN A 30 1.24 -18.27 -3.75
C GLN A 30 -0.05 -18.48 -4.55
N ARG A 31 -0.61 -19.70 -4.57
CA ARG A 31 -1.85 -20.00 -5.30
C ARG A 31 -3.07 -19.31 -4.67
N SER A 32 -3.15 -19.29 -3.34
CA SER A 32 -4.21 -18.59 -2.63
C SER A 32 -4.11 -17.09 -2.83
N PHE A 33 -2.90 -16.53 -2.74
CA PHE A 33 -2.67 -15.12 -3.01
C PHE A 33 -2.98 -14.75 -4.46
N GLY A 34 -2.66 -15.64 -5.42
CA GLY A 34 -2.99 -15.46 -6.83
C GLY A 34 -4.50 -15.35 -7.11
N MET A 35 -5.35 -15.98 -6.30
CA MET A 35 -6.81 -15.79 -6.38
C MET A 35 -7.21 -14.39 -5.95
N VAL A 36 -6.67 -13.89 -4.83
CA VAL A 36 -6.98 -12.53 -4.32
C VAL A 36 -6.54 -11.46 -5.34
N VAL A 37 -5.36 -11.64 -5.96
CA VAL A 37 -4.89 -10.76 -7.03
C VAL A 37 -5.83 -10.81 -8.24
N ALA A 38 -6.26 -12.01 -8.65
CA ALA A 38 -7.19 -12.18 -9.76
C ALA A 38 -8.54 -11.50 -9.50
N GLU A 39 -9.10 -11.64 -8.29
CA GLU A 39 -10.35 -10.99 -7.88
C GLU A 39 -10.25 -9.47 -7.97
N ASN A 40 -9.20 -8.89 -7.40
CA ASN A 40 -8.99 -7.46 -7.45
C ASN A 40 -8.76 -6.97 -8.88
N TYR A 41 -7.94 -7.68 -9.68
CA TYR A 41 -7.67 -7.31 -11.06
C TYR A 41 -8.95 -7.30 -11.90
N LEU A 42 -9.73 -8.39 -11.88
CA LEU A 42 -10.97 -8.51 -12.67
C LEU A 42 -12.06 -7.52 -12.23
N ARG A 43 -12.00 -7.02 -11.00
CA ARG A 43 -12.91 -5.97 -10.51
C ARG A 43 -12.49 -4.57 -10.97
N MET A 44 -11.19 -4.33 -11.16
CA MET A 44 -10.61 -3.01 -11.43
C MET A 44 -10.49 -2.70 -12.93
N VAL A 45 -10.43 -3.73 -13.78
CA VAL A 45 -10.24 -3.54 -15.22
C VAL A 45 -11.56 -3.61 -15.98
N SER A 46 -11.59 -2.96 -17.15
CA SER A 46 -12.73 -3.05 -18.09
C SER A 46 -12.93 -4.50 -18.58
N GLU A 47 -14.13 -4.81 -19.08
CA GLU A 47 -14.39 -6.15 -19.63
C GLU A 47 -13.47 -6.48 -20.81
N GLU A 48 -13.12 -5.48 -21.62
CA GLU A 48 -12.24 -5.63 -22.77
C GLU A 48 -10.80 -6.01 -22.36
N ASP A 49 -10.33 -5.49 -21.21
CA ASP A 49 -8.97 -5.73 -20.70
C ASP A 49 -8.84 -7.03 -19.88
N ARG A 50 -9.97 -7.65 -19.49
CA ARG A 50 -9.96 -8.86 -18.62
C ARG A 50 -9.21 -10.05 -19.21
N GLU A 51 -9.34 -10.26 -20.51
CA GLU A 51 -8.71 -11.39 -21.19
C GLU A 51 -7.21 -11.22 -21.37
N GLU A 52 -6.72 -10.00 -21.38
CA GLU A 52 -5.32 -9.68 -21.72
C GLU A 52 -4.28 -10.38 -20.83
N ARG A 53 -4.60 -10.57 -19.54
CA ARG A 53 -3.67 -11.16 -18.55
C ARG A 53 -3.97 -12.62 -18.23
N GLY A 54 -5.08 -13.14 -18.71
CA GLY A 54 -5.46 -14.54 -18.56
C GLY A 54 -5.89 -14.92 -17.14
N PHE A 55 -6.05 -13.98 -16.20
CA PHE A 55 -6.68 -14.27 -14.92
C PHE A 55 -8.14 -14.65 -15.11
N ARG A 56 -8.60 -15.61 -14.31
CA ARG A 56 -9.98 -16.07 -14.40
C ARG A 56 -10.55 -16.45 -13.03
N ILE A 57 -11.86 -16.27 -12.89
CA ILE A 57 -12.65 -16.76 -11.77
C ILE A 57 -13.92 -17.35 -12.36
N THR A 58 -14.02 -18.66 -12.27
CA THR A 58 -15.17 -19.41 -12.76
C THR A 58 -16.17 -19.58 -11.61
N HIS A 59 -17.39 -19.11 -11.81
CA HIS A 59 -18.49 -19.36 -10.88
C HIS A 59 -19.09 -20.74 -11.18
N GLY A 60 -18.53 -21.78 -10.55
CA GLY A 60 -18.91 -23.16 -10.83
C GLY A 60 -18.67 -24.09 -9.64
N SER A 61 -18.24 -25.30 -9.92
CA SER A 61 -17.97 -26.33 -8.93
C SER A 61 -16.71 -26.06 -8.12
N SER A 62 -16.50 -26.81 -7.03
CA SER A 62 -15.26 -26.79 -6.27
C SER A 62 -14.04 -27.20 -7.11
N ALA A 63 -14.24 -28.03 -8.14
CA ALA A 63 -13.20 -28.43 -9.08
C ALA A 63 -12.76 -27.24 -9.96
N ASP A 64 -13.71 -26.41 -10.41
CA ASP A 64 -13.42 -25.19 -11.19
C ASP A 64 -12.63 -24.18 -10.34
N ALA A 65 -13.05 -23.98 -9.10
CA ALA A 65 -12.33 -23.12 -8.16
C ALA A 65 -10.88 -23.59 -7.91
N ALA A 66 -10.66 -24.90 -7.79
CA ALA A 66 -9.33 -25.49 -7.66
C ALA A 66 -8.48 -25.32 -8.93
N ALA A 67 -9.09 -25.44 -10.10
CA ALA A 67 -8.43 -25.21 -11.38
C ALA A 67 -8.02 -23.75 -11.56
N ASP A 68 -8.90 -22.81 -11.21
CA ASP A 68 -8.62 -21.38 -11.25
C ASP A 68 -7.51 -20.98 -10.28
N LYS A 69 -7.55 -21.51 -9.05
CA LYS A 69 -6.51 -21.30 -8.05
C LYS A 69 -5.13 -21.75 -8.54
N LYS A 70 -5.07 -22.91 -9.21
CA LYS A 70 -3.84 -23.41 -9.82
C LYS A 70 -3.38 -22.50 -10.95
N HIS A 71 -4.28 -22.13 -11.85
CA HIS A 71 -4.01 -21.31 -13.03
C HIS A 71 -3.55 -19.91 -12.64
N ASN A 72 -4.30 -19.20 -11.80
CA ASN A 72 -3.97 -17.85 -11.35
C ASN A 72 -2.65 -17.83 -10.55
N GLY A 73 -2.40 -18.88 -9.74
CA GLY A 73 -1.13 -19.06 -9.06
C GLY A 73 0.05 -19.29 -10.01
N GLN A 74 -0.16 -19.94 -11.17
CA GLN A 74 0.89 -20.08 -12.19
C GLN A 74 1.21 -18.74 -12.86
N ILE A 75 0.19 -17.93 -13.18
CA ILE A 75 0.39 -16.59 -13.74
C ILE A 75 1.22 -15.75 -12.75
N LEU A 76 0.80 -15.69 -11.48
CA LEU A 76 1.52 -14.98 -10.44
C LEU A 76 2.98 -15.45 -10.31
N GLY A 77 3.18 -16.77 -10.36
CA GLY A 77 4.51 -17.39 -10.29
C GLY A 77 5.44 -16.92 -11.40
N ARG A 78 4.94 -16.78 -12.63
CA ARG A 78 5.73 -16.31 -13.77
C ARG A 78 6.21 -14.86 -13.61
N TYR A 79 5.45 -14.01 -12.92
CA TYR A 79 5.90 -12.68 -12.55
C TYR A 79 6.95 -12.72 -11.44
N LEU A 80 6.72 -13.50 -10.39
CA LEU A 80 7.64 -13.60 -9.27
C LEU A 80 8.97 -14.27 -9.62
N SER A 81 8.96 -15.23 -10.58
CA SER A 81 10.18 -15.87 -11.10
C SER A 81 10.97 -14.99 -12.08
N GLY A 82 10.33 -13.94 -12.62
CA GLY A 82 10.91 -13.08 -13.64
C GLY A 82 10.74 -13.60 -15.08
N ASP A 83 9.98 -14.69 -15.29
CA ASP A 83 9.64 -15.18 -16.63
C ASP A 83 8.83 -14.11 -17.41
N LEU A 84 7.99 -13.36 -16.69
CA LEU A 84 7.33 -12.17 -17.18
C LEU A 84 8.07 -10.95 -16.66
N ARG A 85 8.79 -10.26 -17.56
CA ARG A 85 9.71 -9.18 -17.17
C ARG A 85 9.04 -7.86 -16.80
N THR A 86 7.82 -7.63 -17.28
CA THR A 86 7.12 -6.35 -17.10
C THR A 86 5.83 -6.58 -16.34
N LEU A 87 5.68 -5.90 -15.20
CA LEU A 87 4.42 -5.83 -14.46
C LEU A 87 3.61 -4.65 -15.02
N PRO A 88 2.43 -4.88 -15.65
CA PRO A 88 1.59 -3.81 -16.14
C PRO A 88 1.02 -2.96 -15.00
N ALA A 89 0.79 -1.66 -15.25
CA ALA A 89 0.34 -0.73 -14.22
C ALA A 89 -0.99 -1.13 -13.58
N ASN A 90 -1.98 -1.53 -14.41
CA ASN A 90 -3.29 -1.99 -13.92
C ASN A 90 -3.19 -3.25 -13.05
N LEU A 91 -2.26 -4.16 -13.37
CA LEU A 91 -1.99 -5.32 -12.55
C LEU A 91 -1.19 -4.97 -11.29
N GLU A 92 -0.27 -3.99 -11.36
CA GLU A 92 0.48 -3.51 -10.18
C GLU A 92 -0.48 -2.98 -9.12
N ASP A 93 -1.46 -2.16 -9.50
CA ASP A 93 -2.44 -1.60 -8.58
C ASP A 93 -3.29 -2.70 -7.91
N ALA A 94 -3.83 -3.63 -8.70
CA ALA A 94 -4.58 -4.76 -8.18
C ALA A 94 -3.75 -5.66 -7.25
N TRP A 95 -2.48 -5.84 -7.58
CA TRP A 95 -1.55 -6.65 -6.78
C TRP A 95 -1.24 -5.99 -5.44
N VAL A 96 -0.92 -4.70 -5.43
CA VAL A 96 -0.65 -3.94 -4.20
C VAL A 96 -1.88 -3.90 -3.30
N MET A 97 -3.08 -3.68 -3.87
CA MET A 97 -4.34 -3.73 -3.13
C MET A 97 -4.65 -5.11 -2.53
N SER A 98 -4.11 -6.17 -3.10
CA SER A 98 -4.28 -7.55 -2.59
C SER A 98 -3.38 -7.87 -1.39
N LEU A 99 -2.37 -7.08 -1.13
CA LEU A 99 -1.51 -7.28 0.03
C LEU A 99 -2.28 -6.94 1.32
N PRO A 100 -2.26 -7.81 2.35
CA PRO A 100 -2.82 -7.47 3.65
C PRO A 100 -1.92 -6.45 4.37
N GLU A 101 -2.50 -5.74 5.35
CA GLU A 101 -1.72 -4.91 6.27
C GLU A 101 -0.80 -5.78 7.15
N PRO A 102 0.40 -5.31 7.48
CA PRO A 102 1.01 -4.01 7.15
C PRO A 102 1.79 -4.02 5.81
N HIS A 103 1.77 -5.12 5.05
CA HIS A 103 2.58 -5.29 3.83
C HIS A 103 2.15 -4.33 2.71
N ARG A 104 0.84 -4.07 2.60
CA ARG A 104 0.28 -3.11 1.65
C ARG A 104 0.79 -1.70 1.91
N SER A 105 0.58 -1.16 3.10
CA SER A 105 1.04 0.19 3.46
C SER A 105 2.57 0.34 3.36
N ASN A 106 3.32 -0.72 3.65
CA ASN A 106 4.77 -0.72 3.48
C ASN A 106 5.18 -0.65 2.01
N CYS A 107 4.51 -1.43 1.15
CA CYS A 107 4.73 -1.41 -0.30
C CYS A 107 4.43 -0.04 -0.90
N GLU A 108 3.26 0.52 -0.61
CA GLU A 108 2.84 1.85 -1.08
C GLU A 108 3.83 2.94 -0.65
N ARG A 109 4.31 2.87 0.60
CA ARG A 109 5.33 3.79 1.11
C ARG A 109 6.64 3.70 0.35
N ASP A 110 7.13 2.50 0.07
CA ASP A 110 8.38 2.33 -0.65
C ASP A 110 8.24 2.73 -2.12
N LEU A 111 7.08 2.50 -2.75
CA LEU A 111 6.75 2.99 -4.08
C LEU A 111 6.68 4.52 -4.15
N ALA A 112 6.11 5.19 -3.15
CA ALA A 112 6.05 6.65 -3.06
C ALA A 112 7.44 7.26 -2.81
N ARG A 113 8.19 6.68 -1.88
CA ARG A 113 9.56 7.15 -1.52
C ARG A 113 10.49 7.18 -2.73
N ARG A 114 10.35 6.28 -3.70
CA ARG A 114 11.11 6.30 -4.95
C ARG A 114 10.93 7.59 -5.76
N ARG A 115 9.80 8.28 -5.60
CA ARG A 115 9.48 9.56 -6.25
C ARG A 115 9.73 10.77 -5.36
N GLY A 116 10.34 10.58 -4.18
CA GLY A 116 10.47 11.63 -3.16
C GLY A 116 9.14 12.04 -2.54
N MET A 117 8.11 11.17 -2.64
CA MET A 117 6.77 11.43 -2.11
C MET A 117 6.57 10.68 -0.79
N LEU A 118 5.68 11.19 0.04
CA LEU A 118 5.21 10.56 1.27
C LEU A 118 3.83 9.95 1.01
N ALA A 119 3.71 8.62 1.15
CA ALA A 119 2.41 7.96 1.13
C ALA A 119 1.76 8.10 2.50
N VAL A 120 0.60 8.73 2.53
CA VAL A 120 -0.28 8.84 3.70
C VAL A 120 -1.63 8.26 3.31
N ALA A 121 -2.16 7.35 4.13
CA ALA A 121 -3.47 6.78 3.88
C ALA A 121 -4.54 7.88 3.95
N MET A 122 -5.41 7.92 2.93
CA MET A 122 -6.58 8.79 2.98
C MET A 122 -7.53 8.31 4.09
N PRO A 123 -8.08 9.20 4.91
CA PRO A 123 -9.11 8.83 5.87
C PRO A 123 -10.28 8.15 5.16
N ALA A 124 -10.74 7.00 5.68
CA ALA A 124 -11.90 6.31 5.10
C ALA A 124 -13.16 7.18 5.25
N PRO A 125 -13.99 7.34 4.21
CA PRO A 125 -15.19 8.18 4.27
C PRO A 125 -16.23 7.71 5.31
N GLU A 126 -16.25 6.42 5.64
CA GLU A 126 -17.21 5.82 6.59
C GLU A 126 -16.74 5.83 8.04
N GLY A 127 -15.52 6.26 8.31
CA GLY A 127 -14.92 6.31 9.65
C GLY A 127 -14.57 7.69 10.14
N LEU A 128 -15.09 8.73 9.49
CA LEU A 128 -14.87 10.12 9.88
C LEU A 128 -15.49 10.37 11.27
N GLN A 129 -14.80 9.91 12.31
CA GLN A 129 -14.74 10.76 13.50
C GLN A 129 -14.33 12.12 12.95
N VAL A 130 -15.24 13.08 13.05
CA VAL A 130 -15.07 14.45 12.61
C VAL A 130 -13.59 14.79 12.75
N ALA A 131 -12.91 15.06 11.63
CA ALA A 131 -11.51 15.45 11.64
C ALA A 131 -11.44 16.74 12.45
N SER A 132 -11.36 16.56 13.76
CA SER A 132 -11.51 17.65 14.71
C SER A 132 -10.13 18.21 15.01
N VAL A 133 -10.08 19.48 15.32
CA VAL A 133 -8.88 20.11 15.88
C VAL A 133 -8.37 19.31 17.08
N ALA A 134 -9.26 18.68 17.85
CA ALA A 134 -8.90 17.80 18.96
C ALA A 134 -8.12 16.56 18.51
N THR A 135 -8.53 15.92 17.42
CA THR A 135 -7.80 14.77 16.83
C THR A 135 -6.40 15.19 16.36
N LEU A 136 -6.30 16.34 15.67
CA LEU A 136 -5.02 16.89 15.23
C LEU A 136 -4.09 17.17 16.43
N MET A 137 -4.60 17.78 17.47
CA MET A 137 -3.83 18.08 18.70
C MET A 137 -3.38 16.80 19.41
N GLY A 138 -4.24 15.78 19.47
CA GLY A 138 -3.89 14.46 20.01
C GLY A 138 -2.78 13.78 19.23
N ASN A 139 -2.88 13.77 17.90
CA ASN A 139 -1.85 13.21 17.02
C ASN A 139 -0.53 13.99 17.12
N TYR A 140 -0.60 15.31 17.23
CA TYR A 140 0.59 16.13 17.46
C TYR A 140 1.26 15.82 18.80
N ALA A 141 0.48 15.65 19.87
CA ALA A 141 1.01 15.26 21.18
C ALA A 141 1.69 13.87 21.10
N ASN A 142 1.12 12.91 20.38
CA ASN A 142 1.71 11.60 20.14
C ASN A 142 3.04 11.70 19.37
N LEU A 143 3.11 12.58 18.37
CA LEU A 143 4.36 12.83 17.64
C LEU A 143 5.45 13.42 18.55
N VAL A 144 5.10 14.40 19.37
CA VAL A 144 6.04 15.00 20.35
C VAL A 144 6.51 13.93 21.34
N HIS A 145 5.61 13.07 21.82
CA HIS A 145 5.97 11.96 22.72
C HIS A 145 6.91 10.96 22.04
N ALA A 146 6.67 10.61 20.78
CA ALA A 146 7.52 9.70 20.02
C ALA A 146 8.92 10.31 19.73
N LEU A 147 9.00 11.63 19.58
CA LEU A 147 10.25 12.36 19.35
C LEU A 147 11.08 12.53 20.63
N ALA A 148 10.44 12.64 21.80
CA ALA A 148 11.11 13.01 23.05
C ALA A 148 12.39 12.20 23.33
N PRO A 149 12.39 10.84 23.25
CA PRO A 149 13.62 10.09 23.52
C PRO A 149 14.70 10.26 22.45
N ALA A 150 14.35 10.62 21.21
CA ALA A 150 15.31 10.81 20.12
C ALA A 150 15.93 12.22 20.08
N ILE A 151 15.40 13.16 20.85
CA ILE A 151 15.93 14.54 20.93
C ILE A 151 16.50 14.86 22.31
N GLU A 152 16.64 13.88 23.18
CA GLU A 152 17.07 14.09 24.56
C GLU A 152 18.49 14.73 24.65
N ASP A 153 19.39 14.36 23.75
CA ASP A 153 20.72 14.90 23.63
C ASP A 153 20.83 16.09 22.64
N GLY A 154 19.72 16.49 22.01
CA GLY A 154 19.63 17.58 21.04
C GLY A 154 20.22 17.27 19.66
N ARG A 155 20.43 15.98 19.32
CA ARG A 155 20.97 15.53 18.03
C ARG A 155 20.25 14.28 17.57
N PHE A 156 20.17 14.09 16.26
CA PHE A 156 19.72 12.82 15.68
C PHE A 156 20.92 12.00 15.23
N GLY A 157 21.00 10.75 15.70
CA GLY A 157 22.10 9.85 15.42
C GLY A 157 21.66 8.42 15.10
N PRO A 158 22.63 7.51 14.85
CA PRO A 158 22.35 6.08 14.66
C PRO A 158 21.66 5.43 15.86
N GLU A 159 21.85 5.94 17.06
CA GLU A 159 21.24 5.53 18.32
C GLU A 159 19.73 5.72 18.34
N ASP A 160 19.20 6.66 17.53
CA ASP A 160 17.76 6.95 17.45
C ASP A 160 17.00 6.00 16.51
N LEU A 161 17.72 5.11 15.84
CA LEU A 161 17.14 4.14 14.91
C LEU A 161 15.95 3.34 15.51
N PRO A 162 15.96 2.94 16.81
CA PRO A 162 14.82 2.27 17.43
C PRO A 162 13.53 3.10 17.45
N TYR A 163 13.62 4.42 17.56
CA TYR A 163 12.48 5.35 17.67
C TYR A 163 11.91 5.73 16.29
N ARG A 164 12.69 5.58 15.24
CA ARG A 164 12.34 6.01 13.88
C ARG A 164 10.95 5.57 13.43
N ARG A 165 10.58 4.28 13.65
CA ARG A 165 9.27 3.77 13.22
C ARG A 165 8.11 4.43 13.94
N ALA A 166 8.24 4.67 15.23
CA ALA A 166 7.22 5.36 16.03
C ALA A 166 7.06 6.81 15.59
N ILE A 167 8.17 7.51 15.36
CA ILE A 167 8.18 8.90 14.88
C ILE A 167 7.53 9.00 13.49
N GLU A 168 7.91 8.12 12.56
CA GLU A 168 7.32 8.08 11.22
C GLU A 168 5.82 7.73 11.24
N ALA A 169 5.37 6.88 12.16
CA ALA A 169 3.95 6.54 12.32
C ALA A 169 3.17 7.75 12.83
N ALA A 170 3.58 8.32 13.96
CA ALA A 170 2.93 9.48 14.55
C ALA A 170 2.93 10.71 13.61
N GLY A 171 4.01 10.91 12.83
CA GLY A 171 4.07 11.96 11.81
C GLY A 171 3.04 11.77 10.70
N ARG A 172 2.80 10.53 10.27
CA ARG A 172 1.74 10.23 9.28
C ARG A 172 0.34 10.50 9.83
N ASP A 173 0.10 10.18 11.11
CA ASP A 173 -1.20 10.42 11.74
C ASP A 173 -1.53 11.91 11.83
N VAL A 174 -0.52 12.76 12.08
CA VAL A 174 -0.66 14.23 12.01
C VAL A 174 -1.02 14.68 10.59
N ILE A 175 -0.30 14.19 9.57
CA ILE A 175 -0.57 14.55 8.17
C ILE A 175 -1.95 14.06 7.75
N ALA A 176 -2.36 12.84 8.10
CA ALA A 176 -3.68 12.30 7.82
C ALA A 176 -4.79 13.17 8.47
N ALA A 177 -4.59 13.63 9.69
CA ALA A 177 -5.55 14.53 10.36
C ALA A 177 -5.70 15.88 9.63
N VAL A 178 -4.58 16.46 9.16
CA VAL A 178 -4.59 17.70 8.37
C VAL A 178 -5.34 17.51 7.05
N ILE A 179 -5.09 16.42 6.32
CA ILE A 179 -5.78 16.09 5.09
C ILE A 179 -7.28 15.89 5.37
N GLY A 180 -7.64 15.18 6.42
CA GLY A 180 -9.03 14.98 6.84
C GLY A 180 -9.78 16.29 7.12
N ILE A 181 -9.13 17.24 7.79
CA ILE A 181 -9.69 18.58 8.02
C ILE A 181 -9.92 19.30 6.67
N GLY A 182 -8.98 19.20 5.73
CA GLY A 182 -9.12 19.77 4.39
C GLY A 182 -10.35 19.21 3.66
N HIS A 183 -10.54 17.89 3.67
CA HIS A 183 -11.71 17.24 3.06
C HIS A 183 -13.03 17.66 3.70
N GLU A 184 -13.07 17.80 5.04
CA GLU A 184 -14.28 18.30 5.73
C GLU A 184 -14.59 19.77 5.33
N LEU A 185 -13.55 20.58 5.19
CA LEU A 185 -13.70 21.96 4.73
C LEU A 185 -14.25 22.01 3.30
N ASP A 186 -13.69 21.22 2.39
CA ASP A 186 -14.14 21.14 1.00
C ASP A 186 -15.58 20.65 0.92
N ARG A 187 -15.94 19.62 1.71
CA ARG A 187 -17.33 19.14 1.81
C ARG A 187 -18.28 20.22 2.33
N GLY A 188 -17.87 20.98 3.32
CA GLY A 188 -18.66 22.09 3.87
C GLY A 188 -18.87 23.24 2.89
N ILE A 189 -17.89 23.48 2.01
CA ILE A 189 -17.94 24.60 1.02
C ILE A 189 -18.64 24.16 -0.27
N TYR A 190 -18.35 22.99 -0.79
CA TYR A 190 -18.75 22.56 -2.14
C TYR A 190 -19.83 21.47 -2.15
N GLY A 191 -20.23 20.92 -0.99
CA GLY A 191 -21.09 19.75 -0.90
C GLY A 191 -20.32 18.45 -1.14
N GLU A 192 -21.03 17.31 -1.26
CA GLU A 192 -20.41 16.04 -1.58
C GLU A 192 -19.78 16.10 -2.98
N LEU A 193 -18.46 16.05 -3.04
CA LEU A 193 -17.76 15.91 -4.31
C LEU A 193 -18.09 14.54 -4.92
N PRO A 194 -18.40 14.46 -6.24
CA PRO A 194 -18.59 13.17 -6.88
C PRO A 194 -17.34 12.33 -6.69
N SER A 195 -17.52 11.10 -6.22
CA SER A 195 -16.44 10.11 -6.10
C SER A 195 -15.81 9.87 -7.47
N ALA A 196 -14.51 10.13 -7.57
CA ALA A 196 -13.72 9.86 -8.77
C ALA A 196 -13.57 8.34 -9.00
#